data_7cbeed8ce9e1295bd0b28e2d358ecd29
#
_entry.id   7cbeed8ce9e1295bd0b28e2d358ecd29
#
_cell.length_a   1.000
_cell.length_b   1.000
_cell.length_c   1.000
_cell.angle_alpha   90.00
_cell.angle_beta   90.00
_cell.angle_gamma   90.00
#
_symmetry.space_group_name_H-M   'P 1'
#
loop_
_entity.id
_entity.type
_entity.pdbx_description
1 polymer ?
#
loop_
_entity_poly.entity_id
_entity_poly.type
_entity_poly.pdbx_seq_one_letter_code
_entity_poly.pdbx_strand_id
1 'polypeptide(L)'
;MKNKVLENLLDESSIQQQVPFSAGMRFPHLKVPANACDCHHHIYDRRFPVDPNSKLRPPDATVADYRLLQKRLGTVRNVVVQPSTYGVDNSGLIEALNQFDFATTRGVAVVNTSVTDAELKKMDIAGVRAIRFNLSQPGGATSMEMVEPLAERIKAFGWHIQIVANAEQIVTGADIWNRVPVPVVIDHLGHVLSVTHPSFGIIVRLLKRGKGWVKLSGAYIRSKVGPPYSDRTVVAKAYVKEAPDQLVWGSDWPHPTAKIDDKPDDALLLDLLAEWAPDEAIRNRILVNNPSRLYGF
;
A
#
# COMPACT_ATOMS: atom_id res chain seq x y z
N MET A 1 -5.03 -35.94 -36.09
CA MET A 1 -5.56 -36.11 -34.74
C MET A 1 -4.67 -35.56 -33.63
N LYS A 2 -3.55 -34.89 -33.90
CA LYS A 2 -2.66 -34.31 -32.83
C LYS A 2 -2.90 -32.84 -32.49
N ASN A 3 -3.69 -32.10 -33.29
CA ASN A 3 -3.94 -30.65 -33.01
C ASN A 3 -5.17 -30.34 -32.14
N LYS A 4 -6.07 -31.31 -31.90
CA LYS A 4 -7.26 -31.08 -31.05
C LYS A 4 -7.03 -31.22 -29.57
N VAL A 5 -5.90 -31.84 -29.14
CA VAL A 5 -5.57 -32.02 -27.71
C VAL A 5 -4.84 -30.80 -27.17
N LEU A 6 -4.17 -30.00 -27.98
CA LEU A 6 -3.52 -28.75 -27.56
C LEU A 6 -4.49 -27.57 -27.45
N GLU A 7 -5.58 -27.56 -28.20
CA GLU A 7 -6.59 -26.51 -28.10
C GLU A 7 -7.45 -26.62 -26.81
N ASN A 8 -7.66 -27.85 -26.30
CA ASN A 8 -8.40 -28.06 -25.04
C ASN A 8 -7.56 -27.79 -23.77
N LEU A 9 -6.25 -27.65 -23.86
CA LEU A 9 -5.39 -27.32 -22.71
C LEU A 9 -5.23 -25.83 -22.48
N LEU A 10 -5.71 -24.99 -23.42
CA LEU A 10 -5.65 -23.53 -23.29
C LEU A 10 -6.94 -22.91 -22.72
N ASP A 11 -8.03 -23.69 -22.57
CA ASP A 11 -9.36 -23.17 -22.19
C ASP A 11 -9.73 -23.43 -20.72
N GLU A 12 -8.99 -24.27 -19.99
CA GLU A 12 -9.25 -24.47 -18.55
C GLU A 12 -8.58 -23.42 -17.63
N SER A 13 -7.77 -22.51 -18.17
CA SER A 13 -7.10 -21.44 -17.38
C SER A 13 -7.89 -20.14 -17.29
N SER A 14 -9.05 -20.03 -17.92
CA SER A 14 -9.86 -18.81 -17.98
C SER A 14 -11.11 -18.80 -17.09
N ILE A 15 -11.23 -19.71 -16.12
CA ILE A 15 -12.26 -19.57 -15.10
C ILE A 15 -11.86 -18.36 -14.23
N GLN A 16 -12.52 -17.23 -14.49
CA GLN A 16 -12.38 -16.03 -13.68
C GLN A 16 -12.88 -16.35 -12.27
N GLN A 17 -11.93 -16.64 -11.37
CA GLN A 17 -12.25 -16.93 -9.98
C GLN A 17 -12.59 -15.63 -9.25
N GLN A 18 -13.71 -15.62 -8.53
CA GLN A 18 -14.03 -14.49 -7.65
C GLN A 18 -12.95 -14.34 -6.57
N VAL A 19 -12.44 -13.12 -6.44
CA VAL A 19 -11.47 -12.77 -5.40
C VAL A 19 -12.25 -12.23 -4.19
N PRO A 20 -12.05 -12.80 -2.99
CA PRO A 20 -12.67 -12.24 -1.78
C PRO A 20 -12.35 -10.76 -1.60
N PHE A 21 -13.31 -9.97 -1.14
CA PHE A 21 -13.18 -8.54 -0.86
C PHE A 21 -12.85 -7.65 -2.07
N SER A 22 -13.03 -8.14 -3.29
CA SER A 22 -12.83 -7.40 -4.52
C SER A 22 -14.02 -7.59 -5.44
N ALA A 23 -14.65 -6.50 -5.88
CA ALA A 23 -15.72 -6.56 -6.84
C ALA A 23 -15.23 -7.00 -8.23
N GLY A 24 -16.17 -7.43 -9.06
CA GLY A 24 -15.88 -7.84 -10.42
C GLY A 24 -15.08 -9.14 -10.51
N MET A 25 -14.93 -9.62 -11.74
CA MET A 25 -14.20 -10.86 -12.05
C MET A 25 -13.18 -10.67 -13.18
N ARG A 26 -13.22 -9.54 -13.89
CA ARG A 26 -12.35 -9.26 -15.04
C ARG A 26 -10.89 -9.08 -14.65
N PHE A 27 -10.01 -9.35 -15.58
CA PHE A 27 -8.61 -8.94 -15.50
C PHE A 27 -8.49 -7.43 -15.76
N PRO A 28 -7.39 -6.78 -15.30
CA PRO A 28 -7.09 -5.41 -15.71
C PRO A 28 -6.95 -5.28 -17.23
N HIS A 29 -7.38 -4.16 -17.78
CA HIS A 29 -7.08 -3.81 -19.17
C HIS A 29 -5.62 -3.35 -19.33
N LEU A 30 -5.06 -2.79 -18.24
CA LEU A 30 -3.65 -2.42 -18.19
C LEU A 30 -2.78 -3.65 -18.37
N LYS A 31 -1.87 -3.61 -19.37
CA LYS A 31 -0.81 -4.61 -19.48
C LYS A 31 0.16 -4.44 -18.31
N VAL A 32 0.09 -5.36 -17.37
CA VAL A 32 0.92 -5.31 -16.14
C VAL A 32 2.34 -5.77 -16.47
N PRO A 33 3.37 -4.99 -16.13
CA PRO A 33 4.75 -5.37 -16.42
C PRO A 33 5.21 -6.53 -15.52
N ALA A 34 6.18 -7.31 -16.02
CA ALA A 34 6.86 -8.30 -15.19
C ALA A 34 7.45 -7.65 -13.94
N ASN A 35 7.38 -8.35 -12.80
CA ASN A 35 7.81 -7.87 -11.48
C ASN A 35 7.03 -6.66 -10.95
N ALA A 36 5.83 -6.38 -11.45
CA ALA A 36 4.96 -5.37 -10.87
C ALA A 36 4.68 -5.66 -9.40
N CYS A 37 4.66 -4.60 -8.60
CA CYS A 37 4.49 -4.65 -7.16
C CYS A 37 3.17 -4.00 -6.72
N ASP A 38 2.40 -4.71 -5.90
CA ASP A 38 1.37 -4.13 -5.06
C ASP A 38 2.02 -3.66 -3.75
N CYS A 39 2.19 -2.35 -3.58
CA CYS A 39 2.90 -1.78 -2.43
C CYS A 39 2.01 -1.52 -1.21
N HIS A 40 0.77 -2.00 -1.22
CA HIS A 40 -0.13 -1.80 -0.07
C HIS A 40 -1.29 -2.77 -0.07
N HIS A 41 -1.21 -3.79 0.76
CA HIS A 41 -2.34 -4.64 1.11
C HIS A 41 -2.24 -5.08 2.57
N HIS A 42 -3.34 -5.62 3.10
CA HIS A 42 -3.42 -6.07 4.49
C HIS A 42 -3.80 -7.55 4.55
N ILE A 43 -3.30 -8.26 5.54
CA ILE A 43 -3.73 -9.62 5.90
C ILE A 43 -4.48 -9.56 7.23
N TYR A 44 -5.64 -10.20 7.29
CA TYR A 44 -6.44 -10.35 8.49
C TYR A 44 -6.63 -11.84 8.80
N ASP A 45 -6.33 -12.21 10.04
CA ASP A 45 -6.38 -13.57 10.52
C ASP A 45 -6.82 -13.58 11.99
N ARG A 46 -7.97 -14.19 12.27
CA ARG A 46 -8.57 -14.26 13.61
C ARG A 46 -7.74 -15.02 14.63
N ARG A 47 -6.71 -15.76 14.20
CA ARG A 47 -5.76 -16.41 15.12
C ARG A 47 -4.96 -15.41 15.94
N PHE A 48 -4.84 -14.17 15.46
CA PHE A 48 -4.10 -13.11 16.14
C PHE A 48 -5.05 -12.17 16.90
N PRO A 49 -4.65 -11.75 18.13
CA PRO A 49 -5.51 -10.93 18.98
C PRO A 49 -5.70 -9.53 18.40
N VAL A 50 -6.94 -9.07 18.38
CA VAL A 50 -7.29 -7.70 17.99
C VAL A 50 -6.94 -6.75 19.13
N ASP A 51 -6.30 -5.61 18.83
CA ASP A 51 -6.06 -4.55 19.80
C ASP A 51 -7.41 -4.09 20.42
N PRO A 52 -7.53 -4.08 21.75
CA PRO A 52 -8.77 -3.67 22.43
C PRO A 52 -9.27 -2.28 22.00
N ASN A 53 -8.37 -1.36 21.65
CA ASN A 53 -8.69 0.00 21.21
C ASN A 53 -9.07 0.08 19.73
N SER A 54 -8.85 -0.97 18.95
CA SER A 54 -9.21 -0.97 17.53
C SER A 54 -10.72 -0.98 17.34
N LYS A 55 -11.20 -0.03 16.54
CA LYS A 55 -12.60 0.03 16.09
C LYS A 55 -12.86 -0.76 14.80
N LEU A 56 -11.79 -1.10 14.08
CA LEU A 56 -11.86 -1.80 12.80
C LEU A 56 -11.67 -3.31 13.04
N ARG A 57 -12.67 -4.10 12.71
CA ARG A 57 -12.71 -5.57 12.90
C ARG A 57 -13.21 -6.26 11.63
N PRO A 58 -12.44 -6.23 10.54
CA PRO A 58 -12.84 -6.91 9.31
C PRO A 58 -12.83 -8.43 9.50
N PRO A 59 -13.53 -9.17 8.63
CA PRO A 59 -13.41 -10.62 8.57
C PRO A 59 -11.99 -11.03 8.14
N ASP A 60 -11.70 -12.34 8.26
CA ASP A 60 -10.44 -12.91 7.77
C ASP A 60 -10.25 -12.61 6.30
N ALA A 61 -9.05 -12.17 5.95
CA ALA A 61 -8.57 -11.93 4.60
C ALA A 61 -7.14 -12.47 4.53
N THR A 62 -7.02 -13.72 4.12
CA THR A 62 -5.81 -14.53 4.30
C THR A 62 -4.79 -14.32 3.18
N VAL A 63 -3.59 -14.86 3.39
CA VAL A 63 -2.55 -14.94 2.34
C VAL A 63 -3.06 -15.73 1.12
N ALA A 64 -3.85 -16.78 1.33
CA ALA A 64 -4.44 -17.56 0.23
C ALA A 64 -5.41 -16.71 -0.60
N ASP A 65 -6.26 -15.91 0.06
CA ASP A 65 -7.19 -15.01 -0.62
C ASP A 65 -6.45 -13.92 -1.41
N TYR A 66 -5.39 -13.34 -0.81
CA TYR A 66 -4.59 -12.33 -1.51
C TYR A 66 -3.85 -12.88 -2.74
N ARG A 67 -3.40 -14.14 -2.70
CA ARG A 67 -2.80 -14.79 -3.89
C ARG A 67 -3.77 -14.89 -5.06
N LEU A 68 -5.07 -15.02 -4.81
CA LEU A 68 -6.08 -14.95 -5.87
C LEU A 68 -6.11 -13.55 -6.50
N LEU A 69 -6.00 -12.50 -5.69
CA LEU A 69 -5.89 -11.14 -6.19
C LEU A 69 -4.62 -10.95 -7.03
N GLN A 70 -3.47 -11.37 -6.53
CA GLN A 70 -2.20 -11.28 -7.26
C GLN A 70 -2.30 -11.94 -8.64
N LYS A 71 -2.88 -13.15 -8.69
CA LYS A 71 -3.12 -13.86 -9.95
C LYS A 71 -4.01 -13.07 -10.90
N ARG A 72 -5.12 -12.49 -10.39
CA ARG A 72 -6.04 -11.67 -11.19
C ARG A 72 -5.40 -10.39 -11.70
N LEU A 73 -4.61 -9.69 -10.87
CA LEU A 73 -3.96 -8.43 -11.23
C LEU A 73 -2.69 -8.64 -12.06
N GLY A 74 -2.06 -9.81 -11.99
CA GLY A 74 -0.76 -10.08 -12.63
C GLY A 74 0.42 -9.44 -11.88
N THR A 75 0.27 -9.08 -10.60
CA THR A 75 1.36 -8.59 -9.78
C THR A 75 2.19 -9.75 -9.24
N VAL A 76 3.50 -9.56 -9.11
CA VAL A 76 4.44 -10.60 -8.62
C VAL A 76 4.98 -10.23 -7.25
N ARG A 77 5.36 -8.96 -7.08
CA ARG A 77 5.85 -8.43 -5.81
C ARG A 77 4.71 -7.84 -4.99
N ASN A 78 4.89 -7.85 -3.68
CA ASN A 78 3.90 -7.26 -2.79
C ASN A 78 4.50 -6.73 -1.49
N VAL A 79 3.76 -5.83 -0.84
CA VAL A 79 4.12 -5.29 0.47
C VAL A 79 2.94 -5.45 1.41
N VAL A 80 3.11 -6.34 2.40
CA VAL A 80 2.14 -6.56 3.47
C VAL A 80 2.25 -5.42 4.48
N VAL A 81 1.17 -4.68 4.66
CA VAL A 81 1.11 -3.58 5.63
C VAL A 81 0.35 -4.04 6.86
N GLN A 82 0.96 -3.92 8.03
CA GLN A 82 0.31 -4.21 9.31
C GLN A 82 -0.99 -3.39 9.43
N PRO A 83 -2.17 -4.05 9.59
CA PRO A 83 -3.41 -3.32 9.79
C PRO A 83 -3.50 -2.74 11.20
N SER A 84 -4.15 -1.59 11.35
CA SER A 84 -4.37 -0.95 12.65
C SER A 84 -5.16 -1.81 13.63
N THR A 85 -5.83 -2.84 13.13
CA THR A 85 -6.62 -3.81 13.92
C THR A 85 -5.80 -4.52 14.99
N TYR A 86 -4.52 -4.79 14.71
CA TYR A 86 -3.63 -5.52 15.62
C TYR A 86 -2.70 -4.61 16.45
N GLY A 87 -2.89 -3.28 16.37
CA GLY A 87 -2.05 -2.33 17.10
C GLY A 87 -0.57 -2.55 16.81
N VAL A 88 0.22 -2.72 17.88
CA VAL A 88 1.68 -2.97 17.80
C VAL A 88 2.06 -4.46 17.82
N ASP A 89 1.09 -5.37 17.85
CA ASP A 89 1.36 -6.80 17.71
C ASP A 89 1.55 -7.18 16.24
N ASN A 90 2.80 -7.33 15.83
CA ASN A 90 3.17 -7.68 14.46
C ASN A 90 3.27 -9.20 14.21
N SER A 91 2.80 -10.04 15.13
CA SER A 91 2.89 -11.51 14.96
C SER A 91 2.14 -11.99 13.71
N GLY A 92 0.96 -11.42 13.43
CA GLY A 92 0.21 -11.71 12.21
C GLY A 92 0.92 -11.26 10.93
N LEU A 93 1.60 -10.10 10.96
CA LEU A 93 2.43 -9.64 9.85
C LEU A 93 3.58 -10.61 9.58
N ILE A 94 4.32 -10.99 10.63
CA ILE A 94 5.47 -11.91 10.50
C ILE A 94 5.02 -13.28 9.98
N GLU A 95 3.90 -13.79 10.48
CA GLU A 95 3.32 -15.05 9.98
C GLU A 95 2.94 -14.94 8.49
N ALA A 96 2.33 -13.83 8.07
CA ALA A 96 2.04 -13.60 6.66
C ALA A 96 3.32 -13.55 5.81
N LEU A 97 4.36 -12.84 6.26
CA LEU A 97 5.64 -12.76 5.56
C LEU A 97 6.30 -14.14 5.41
N ASN A 98 6.20 -15.02 6.43
CA ASN A 98 6.71 -16.39 6.38
C ASN A 98 5.97 -17.28 5.37
N GLN A 99 4.71 -16.96 5.04
CA GLN A 99 3.94 -17.68 4.02
C GLN A 99 4.25 -17.21 2.60
N PHE A 100 4.78 -16.01 2.42
CA PHE A 100 5.20 -15.48 1.13
C PHE A 100 6.67 -15.81 0.84
N ASP A 101 7.07 -15.59 -0.41
CA ASP A 101 8.48 -15.67 -0.80
C ASP A 101 9.20 -14.36 -0.46
N PHE A 102 10.29 -14.45 0.30
CA PHE A 102 11.13 -13.31 0.66
C PHE A 102 11.68 -12.55 -0.55
N ALA A 103 11.93 -13.23 -1.67
CA ALA A 103 12.42 -12.58 -2.89
C ALA A 103 11.40 -11.57 -3.49
N THR A 104 10.10 -11.78 -3.21
CA THR A 104 9.01 -11.00 -3.81
C THR A 104 8.16 -10.23 -2.79
N THR A 105 8.39 -10.39 -1.50
CA THR A 105 7.53 -9.80 -0.46
C THR A 105 8.32 -8.99 0.56
N ARG A 106 7.76 -7.86 0.99
CA ARG A 106 8.25 -7.04 2.10
C ARG A 106 7.12 -6.70 3.06
N GLY A 107 7.48 -6.24 4.26
CA GLY A 107 6.56 -5.86 5.31
C GLY A 107 6.66 -4.40 5.73
N VAL A 108 5.56 -3.88 6.24
CA VAL A 108 5.49 -2.60 6.95
C VAL A 108 4.86 -2.85 8.32
N ALA A 109 5.62 -2.67 9.38
CA ALA A 109 5.20 -2.92 10.75
C ALA A 109 4.54 -1.70 11.41
N VAL A 110 3.87 -1.91 12.53
CA VAL A 110 3.42 -0.85 13.44
C VAL A 110 4.10 -1.07 14.79
N VAL A 111 4.83 -0.09 15.26
CA VAL A 111 5.54 -0.15 16.55
C VAL A 111 5.33 1.14 17.33
N ASN A 112 5.51 1.08 18.64
CA ASN A 112 5.59 2.25 19.50
C ASN A 112 7.02 2.42 20.06
N THR A 113 7.24 3.42 20.89
CA THR A 113 8.56 3.75 21.44
C THR A 113 9.13 2.71 22.39
N SER A 114 8.33 1.73 22.85
CA SER A 114 8.80 0.64 23.71
C SER A 114 9.44 -0.52 22.92
N VAL A 115 9.33 -0.52 21.58
CA VAL A 115 9.96 -1.57 20.72
C VAL A 115 11.44 -1.68 21.04
N THR A 116 11.95 -2.90 21.19
CA THR A 116 13.38 -3.14 21.43
C THR A 116 14.16 -3.26 20.12
N ASP A 117 15.48 -3.04 20.19
CA ASP A 117 16.34 -3.23 19.00
C ASP A 117 16.40 -4.70 18.55
N ALA A 118 16.24 -5.63 19.48
CA ALA A 118 16.13 -7.06 19.17
C ALA A 118 14.86 -7.37 18.35
N GLU A 119 13.73 -6.73 18.67
CA GLU A 119 12.49 -6.87 17.91
C GLU A 119 12.62 -6.23 16.53
N LEU A 120 13.19 -5.04 16.41
CA LEU A 120 13.46 -4.40 15.13
C LEU A 120 14.35 -5.28 14.24
N LYS A 121 15.40 -5.88 14.80
CA LYS A 121 16.28 -6.80 14.08
C LYS A 121 15.56 -8.07 13.61
N LYS A 122 14.68 -8.64 14.44
CA LYS A 122 13.84 -9.79 14.04
C LYS A 122 12.92 -9.43 12.87
N MET A 123 12.30 -8.26 12.91
CA MET A 123 11.44 -7.76 11.84
C MET A 123 12.24 -7.52 10.55
N ASP A 124 13.47 -6.98 10.64
CA ASP A 124 14.35 -6.77 9.48
C ASP A 124 14.69 -8.09 8.78
N ILE A 125 15.04 -9.11 9.55
CA ILE A 125 15.31 -10.47 9.04
C ILE A 125 14.08 -11.05 8.37
N ALA A 126 12.87 -10.79 8.90
CA ALA A 126 11.62 -11.25 8.32
C ALA A 126 11.20 -10.47 7.05
N GLY A 127 11.91 -9.42 6.68
CA GLY A 127 11.63 -8.66 5.46
C GLY A 127 10.85 -7.35 5.67
N VAL A 128 10.70 -6.88 6.91
CA VAL A 128 10.15 -5.54 7.17
C VAL A 128 11.13 -4.47 6.67
N ARG A 129 10.58 -3.42 6.04
CA ARG A 129 11.36 -2.30 5.46
C ARG A 129 10.81 -0.93 5.86
N ALA A 130 9.77 -0.90 6.67
CA ALA A 130 9.18 0.35 7.13
C ALA A 130 8.39 0.16 8.43
N ILE A 131 8.13 1.28 9.10
CA ILE A 131 7.11 1.37 10.16
C ILE A 131 6.02 2.35 9.75
N ARG A 132 4.78 2.07 10.17
CA ARG A 132 3.59 2.85 9.80
C ARG A 132 3.01 3.59 10.98
N PHE A 133 2.64 4.85 10.75
CA PHE A 133 1.91 5.71 11.66
C PHE A 133 0.52 6.00 11.07
N ASN A 134 -0.53 5.48 11.71
CA ASN A 134 -1.90 5.85 11.37
C ASN A 134 -2.36 6.99 12.29
N LEU A 135 -2.09 8.21 11.89
CA LEU A 135 -2.40 9.42 12.64
C LEU A 135 -3.86 9.84 12.49
N SER A 136 -4.58 9.28 11.52
CA SER A 136 -5.99 9.62 11.26
C SER A 136 -6.97 8.98 12.25
N GLN A 137 -6.51 8.04 13.08
CA GLN A 137 -7.34 7.36 14.09
C GLN A 137 -7.02 7.90 15.49
N PRO A 138 -7.94 8.65 16.12
CA PRO A 138 -7.77 9.08 17.51
C PRO A 138 -7.64 7.87 18.46
N GLY A 139 -6.65 7.91 19.36
CA GLY A 139 -6.38 6.82 20.31
C GLY A 139 -5.78 5.56 19.65
N GLY A 140 -5.26 5.67 18.42
CA GLY A 140 -4.53 4.60 17.77
C GLY A 140 -3.19 4.26 18.45
N ALA A 141 -2.59 3.14 18.01
CA ALA A 141 -1.33 2.62 18.58
C ALA A 141 -0.12 3.55 18.36
N THR A 142 -0.23 4.55 17.48
CA THR A 142 0.85 5.49 17.12
C THR A 142 0.37 6.93 17.13
N SER A 143 1.29 7.86 17.48
CA SER A 143 1.03 9.29 17.51
C SER A 143 2.13 10.10 16.81
N MET A 144 1.90 11.39 16.61
CA MET A 144 2.85 12.29 15.94
C MET A 144 4.18 12.40 16.71
N GLU A 145 4.14 12.39 18.03
CA GLU A 145 5.30 12.51 18.91
C GLU A 145 6.24 11.30 18.80
N MET A 146 5.73 10.16 18.36
CA MET A 146 6.53 8.94 18.17
C MET A 146 7.33 8.95 16.86
N VAL A 147 6.99 9.83 15.91
CA VAL A 147 7.56 9.80 14.55
C VAL A 147 9.06 10.05 14.56
N GLU A 148 9.53 11.14 15.15
CA GLU A 148 10.95 11.50 15.13
C GLU A 148 11.84 10.49 15.88
N PRO A 149 11.53 10.09 17.14
CA PRO A 149 12.36 9.12 17.86
C PRO A 149 12.39 7.75 17.20
N LEU A 150 11.29 7.28 16.60
CA LEU A 150 11.29 6.00 15.90
C LEU A 150 11.99 6.09 14.54
N ALA A 151 11.88 7.21 13.83
CA ALA A 151 12.59 7.43 12.57
C ALA A 151 14.13 7.38 12.76
N GLU A 152 14.65 7.94 13.86
CA GLU A 152 16.08 7.83 14.18
C GLU A 152 16.50 6.38 14.42
N ARG A 153 15.67 5.58 15.11
CA ARG A 153 16.00 4.19 15.41
C ARG A 153 16.03 3.30 14.16
N ILE A 154 15.06 3.47 13.25
CA ILE A 154 14.97 2.64 12.05
C ILE A 154 15.94 3.04 10.94
N LYS A 155 16.57 4.20 11.05
CA LYS A 155 17.59 4.68 10.10
C LYS A 155 18.74 3.68 9.91
N ALA A 156 19.18 3.04 11.00
CA ALA A 156 20.26 2.06 10.96
C ALA A 156 19.93 0.81 10.12
N PHE A 157 18.63 0.52 9.93
CA PHE A 157 18.15 -0.58 9.10
C PHE A 157 17.90 -0.17 7.63
N GLY A 158 18.05 1.11 7.30
CA GLY A 158 17.69 1.64 5.99
C GLY A 158 16.18 1.66 5.71
N TRP A 159 15.35 1.57 6.76
CA TRP A 159 13.90 1.60 6.62
C TRP A 159 13.36 3.01 6.41
N HIS A 160 12.09 3.09 6.02
CA HIS A 160 11.35 4.33 5.88
C HIS A 160 10.14 4.40 6.83
N ILE A 161 9.56 5.58 7.00
CA ILE A 161 8.28 5.74 7.68
C ILE A 161 7.14 5.82 6.66
N GLN A 162 6.00 5.23 7.01
CA GLN A 162 4.76 5.29 6.23
C GLN A 162 3.67 5.99 7.03
N ILE A 163 3.00 6.97 6.44
CA ILE A 163 2.09 7.88 7.14
C ILE A 163 0.69 7.79 6.54
N VAL A 164 -0.30 7.52 7.39
CA VAL A 164 -1.72 7.80 7.12
C VAL A 164 -2.11 9.02 7.95
N ALA A 165 -2.45 10.11 7.28
CA ALA A 165 -2.82 11.36 7.91
C ALA A 165 -3.90 12.07 7.09
N ASN A 166 -4.72 12.88 7.71
CA ASN A 166 -5.59 13.81 6.98
C ASN A 166 -4.79 15.03 6.51
N ALA A 167 -5.42 15.85 5.66
CA ALA A 167 -4.76 16.99 5.04
C ALA A 167 -4.21 18.00 6.06
N GLU A 168 -4.93 18.25 7.16
CA GLU A 168 -4.50 19.17 8.21
C GLU A 168 -3.30 18.62 8.99
N GLN A 169 -3.27 17.30 9.26
CA GLN A 169 -2.13 16.65 9.92
C GLN A 169 -0.87 16.67 9.04
N ILE A 170 -1.02 16.60 7.73
CA ILE A 170 0.11 16.81 6.80
C ILE A 170 0.65 18.24 6.92
N VAL A 171 -0.24 19.22 7.04
CA VAL A 171 0.16 20.64 7.18
C VAL A 171 0.84 20.88 8.53
N THR A 172 0.22 20.46 9.63
CA THR A 172 0.77 20.67 10.98
C THR A 172 2.06 19.90 11.24
N GLY A 173 2.24 18.75 10.59
CA GLY A 173 3.47 17.94 10.66
C GLY A 173 4.58 18.36 9.69
N ALA A 174 4.42 19.45 8.93
CA ALA A 174 5.36 19.81 7.83
C ALA A 174 6.82 19.86 8.26
N ASP A 175 7.10 20.40 9.45
CA ASP A 175 8.47 20.48 9.98
C ASP A 175 9.01 19.10 10.35
N ILE A 176 8.18 18.21 10.89
CA ILE A 176 8.56 16.84 11.23
C ILE A 176 8.93 16.09 9.95
N TRP A 177 8.08 16.14 8.92
CA TRP A 177 8.36 15.47 7.64
C TRP A 177 9.67 15.95 7.00
N ASN A 178 10.05 17.20 7.21
CA ASN A 178 11.32 17.73 6.72
C ASN A 178 12.54 17.29 7.54
N ARG A 179 12.38 17.13 8.87
CA ARG A 179 13.52 16.82 9.78
C ARG A 179 13.85 15.34 9.86
N VAL A 180 12.83 14.43 9.83
CA VAL A 180 13.10 12.99 9.99
C VAL A 180 14.21 12.50 9.05
N PRO A 181 15.12 11.63 9.54
CA PRO A 181 16.34 11.27 8.80
C PRO A 181 16.12 10.15 7.75
N VAL A 182 14.89 9.68 7.60
CA VAL A 182 14.52 8.56 6.70
C VAL A 182 13.49 9.01 5.67
N PRO A 183 13.27 8.28 4.57
CA PRO A 183 12.21 8.59 3.63
C PRO A 183 10.81 8.56 4.28
N VAL A 184 9.91 9.42 3.78
CA VAL A 184 8.52 9.55 4.23
C VAL A 184 7.58 9.10 3.13
N VAL A 185 6.85 8.02 3.35
CA VAL A 185 5.85 7.50 2.41
C VAL A 185 4.45 7.92 2.87
N ILE A 186 3.73 8.62 2.03
CA ILE A 186 2.38 9.09 2.29
C ILE A 186 1.38 8.13 1.64
N ASP A 187 0.51 7.52 2.45
CA ASP A 187 -0.53 6.59 1.98
C ASP A 187 -1.68 7.31 1.27
N HIS A 188 -2.35 6.61 0.35
CA HIS A 188 -3.66 6.94 -0.21
C HIS A 188 -3.77 8.37 -0.75
N LEU A 189 -2.85 8.76 -1.65
CA LEU A 189 -2.80 10.12 -2.24
C LEU A 189 -2.70 11.24 -1.17
N GLY A 190 -2.26 10.91 0.05
CA GLY A 190 -2.20 11.83 1.18
C GLY A 190 -3.57 12.32 1.67
N HIS A 191 -4.64 11.60 1.32
CA HIS A 191 -6.04 12.04 1.54
C HIS A 191 -6.32 13.46 1.02
N VAL A 192 -5.49 13.97 0.10
CA VAL A 192 -5.62 15.29 -0.50
C VAL A 192 -6.84 15.31 -1.42
N LEU A 193 -7.75 16.28 -1.24
CA LEU A 193 -8.96 16.42 -2.04
C LEU A 193 -8.81 17.43 -3.17
N SER A 194 -7.88 18.37 -3.05
CA SER A 194 -7.62 19.41 -4.06
C SER A 194 -6.14 19.72 -4.15
N VAL A 195 -5.65 19.93 -5.35
CA VAL A 195 -4.26 20.39 -5.61
C VAL A 195 -3.99 21.81 -5.09
N THR A 196 -5.03 22.57 -4.78
CA THR A 196 -4.91 23.91 -4.18
C THR A 196 -4.79 23.89 -2.67
N HIS A 197 -5.01 22.73 -2.02
CA HIS A 197 -4.85 22.60 -0.58
C HIS A 197 -3.37 22.65 -0.18
N PRO A 198 -2.98 23.35 0.92
CA PRO A 198 -1.58 23.46 1.34
C PRO A 198 -0.84 22.14 1.50
N SER A 199 -1.54 21.06 1.93
CA SER A 199 -0.97 19.71 2.07
C SER A 199 -0.40 19.17 0.76
N PHE A 200 -1.04 19.45 -0.39
CA PHE A 200 -0.52 19.04 -1.70
C PHE A 200 0.86 19.65 -1.95
N GLY A 201 1.00 20.97 -1.74
CA GLY A 201 2.28 21.67 -1.93
C GLY A 201 3.38 21.15 -0.97
N ILE A 202 3.02 20.78 0.27
CA ILE A 202 3.98 20.18 1.22
C ILE A 202 4.46 18.82 0.71
N ILE A 203 3.54 17.95 0.31
CA ILE A 203 3.87 16.62 -0.23
C ILE A 203 4.75 16.76 -1.48
N VAL A 204 4.37 17.60 -2.44
CA VAL A 204 5.16 17.84 -3.67
C VAL A 204 6.58 18.31 -3.36
N ARG A 205 6.77 19.19 -2.38
CA ARG A 205 8.14 19.58 -1.95
C ARG A 205 8.95 18.41 -1.41
N LEU A 206 8.33 17.51 -0.62
CA LEU A 206 9.01 16.30 -0.13
C LEU A 206 9.38 15.36 -1.28
N LEU A 207 8.47 15.17 -2.26
CA LEU A 207 8.71 14.36 -3.46
C LEU A 207 9.90 14.91 -4.25
N LYS A 208 9.90 16.21 -4.58
CA LYS A 208 10.96 16.86 -5.37
C LYS A 208 12.34 16.85 -4.72
N ARG A 209 12.39 16.77 -3.38
CA ARG A 209 13.64 16.60 -2.65
C ARG A 209 14.13 15.16 -2.59
N GLY A 210 13.41 14.21 -3.20
CA GLY A 210 13.72 12.78 -3.15
C GLY A 210 13.51 12.13 -1.77
N LYS A 211 12.96 12.87 -0.81
CA LYS A 211 12.71 12.42 0.56
C LYS A 211 11.31 11.84 0.75
N GLY A 212 10.35 12.37 0.03
CA GLY A 212 8.96 11.93 0.08
C GLY A 212 8.62 10.89 -0.98
N TRP A 213 7.59 10.11 -0.69
CA TRP A 213 6.95 9.17 -1.59
C TRP A 213 5.44 9.24 -1.43
N VAL A 214 4.68 8.94 -2.48
CA VAL A 214 3.23 8.82 -2.40
C VAL A 214 2.78 7.48 -2.94
N LYS A 215 1.89 6.81 -2.21
CA LYS A 215 1.16 5.65 -2.70
C LYS A 215 -0.07 6.10 -3.49
N LEU A 216 -0.09 5.77 -4.77
CA LEU A 216 -1.25 5.87 -5.65
C LEU A 216 -2.20 4.72 -5.33
N SER A 217 -2.90 4.82 -4.21
CA SER A 217 -3.79 3.80 -3.66
C SER A 217 -5.02 4.44 -3.05
N GLY A 218 -6.05 3.65 -2.73
CA GLY A 218 -7.20 4.09 -1.96
C GLY A 218 -8.04 5.19 -2.65
N ALA A 219 -8.15 5.18 -3.99
CA ALA A 219 -8.97 6.16 -4.72
C ALA A 219 -10.42 6.17 -4.22
N TYR A 220 -10.94 5.04 -3.79
CA TYR A 220 -12.29 4.88 -3.26
C TYR A 220 -12.50 5.54 -1.89
N ILE A 221 -11.44 5.73 -1.06
CA ILE A 221 -11.56 6.12 0.37
C ILE A 221 -12.20 7.51 0.53
N ARG A 222 -11.87 8.46 -0.32
CA ARG A 222 -12.32 9.85 -0.22
C ARG A 222 -13.08 10.33 -1.47
N SER A 223 -13.39 9.44 -2.40
CA SER A 223 -14.19 9.81 -3.57
C SER A 223 -15.62 10.17 -3.16
N LYS A 224 -16.15 11.21 -3.79
CA LYS A 224 -17.54 11.66 -3.65
C LYS A 224 -18.43 11.23 -4.82
N VAL A 225 -17.79 10.71 -5.89
CA VAL A 225 -18.48 10.42 -7.16
C VAL A 225 -18.54 8.91 -7.46
N GLY A 226 -17.88 8.07 -6.62
CA GLY A 226 -17.80 6.63 -6.89
C GLY A 226 -16.94 6.28 -8.10
N PRO A 227 -16.95 4.99 -8.53
CA PRO A 227 -16.16 4.54 -9.67
C PRO A 227 -16.54 5.29 -10.96
N PRO A 228 -15.60 5.69 -11.81
CA PRO A 228 -14.15 5.40 -11.76
C PRO A 228 -13.34 6.41 -10.95
N TYR A 229 -13.89 7.05 -9.92
CA TYR A 229 -13.22 7.95 -8.96
C TYR A 229 -12.55 9.16 -9.63
N SER A 230 -13.26 9.83 -10.57
CA SER A 230 -12.73 10.92 -11.38
C SER A 230 -12.26 12.12 -10.57
N ASP A 231 -12.86 12.37 -9.40
CA ASP A 231 -12.42 13.40 -8.45
C ASP A 231 -11.03 13.14 -7.85
N ARG A 232 -10.58 11.88 -7.84
CA ARG A 232 -9.25 11.49 -7.35
C ARG A 232 -8.20 11.56 -8.45
N THR A 233 -8.61 11.39 -9.70
CA THR A 233 -7.75 11.42 -10.88
C THR A 233 -6.99 12.74 -11.01
N VAL A 234 -7.60 13.87 -10.68
CA VAL A 234 -6.95 15.19 -10.74
C VAL A 234 -5.71 15.25 -9.85
N VAL A 235 -5.82 14.76 -8.62
CA VAL A 235 -4.70 14.74 -7.65
C VAL A 235 -3.64 13.74 -8.07
N ALA A 236 -4.05 12.53 -8.51
CA ALA A 236 -3.12 11.50 -8.94
C ALA A 236 -2.28 11.94 -10.15
N LYS A 237 -2.92 12.50 -11.19
CA LYS A 237 -2.24 13.07 -12.37
C LYS A 237 -1.28 14.19 -11.99
N ALA A 238 -1.64 15.02 -11.01
CA ALA A 238 -0.76 16.08 -10.54
C ALA A 238 0.50 15.51 -9.87
N TYR A 239 0.39 14.49 -9.03
CA TYR A 239 1.57 13.80 -8.47
C TYR A 239 2.43 13.15 -9.55
N VAL A 240 1.83 12.46 -10.51
CA VAL A 240 2.55 11.86 -11.66
C VAL A 240 3.34 12.89 -12.44
N LYS A 241 2.73 14.05 -12.70
CA LYS A 241 3.40 15.18 -13.39
C LYS A 241 4.58 15.73 -12.58
N GLU A 242 4.42 15.87 -11.27
CA GLU A 242 5.41 16.56 -10.41
C GLU A 242 6.62 15.69 -10.06
N ALA A 243 6.44 14.38 -9.85
CA ALA A 243 7.50 13.50 -9.35
C ALA A 243 7.24 12.01 -9.64
N PRO A 244 7.24 11.56 -10.90
CA PRO A 244 6.92 10.17 -11.25
C PRO A 244 7.88 9.14 -10.63
N ASP A 245 9.08 9.55 -10.27
CA ASP A 245 10.11 8.69 -9.66
C ASP A 245 9.92 8.48 -8.14
N GLN A 246 8.95 9.15 -7.53
CA GLN A 246 8.65 9.07 -6.09
C GLN A 246 7.23 8.53 -5.82
N LEU A 247 6.69 7.76 -6.74
CA LEU A 247 5.36 7.18 -6.65
C LEU A 247 5.42 5.67 -6.69
N VAL A 248 4.54 5.02 -5.92
CA VAL A 248 4.29 3.58 -5.98
C VAL A 248 2.79 3.33 -6.01
N TRP A 249 2.35 2.19 -6.55
CA TRP A 249 0.95 1.80 -6.58
C TRP A 249 0.64 0.78 -5.49
N GLY A 250 -0.62 0.71 -5.02
CA GLY A 250 -1.10 -0.30 -4.09
C GLY A 250 -2.61 -0.49 -4.18
N SER A 251 -3.08 -1.73 -4.02
CA SER A 251 -4.50 -2.10 -4.08
C SER A 251 -5.30 -1.58 -2.88
N ASP A 252 -4.70 -1.61 -1.70
CA ASP A 252 -5.35 -1.45 -0.40
C ASP A 252 -6.33 -2.60 -0.07
N TRP A 253 -6.16 -3.77 -0.74
CA TRP A 253 -6.95 -4.96 -0.45
C TRP A 253 -6.75 -5.38 1.03
N PRO A 254 -7.75 -5.83 1.75
CA PRO A 254 -9.13 -6.15 1.38
C PRO A 254 -10.10 -4.96 1.55
N HIS A 255 -9.64 -3.74 1.40
CA HIS A 255 -10.42 -2.51 1.48
C HIS A 255 -11.17 -2.38 2.82
N PRO A 256 -10.44 -2.33 3.94
CA PRO A 256 -11.03 -2.48 5.27
C PRO A 256 -12.01 -1.36 5.65
N THR A 257 -11.91 -0.20 5.00
CA THR A 257 -12.78 0.96 5.23
C THR A 257 -14.02 0.98 4.34
N ALA A 258 -14.08 0.13 3.30
CA ALA A 258 -15.25 -0.02 2.45
C ALA A 258 -16.27 -0.99 3.08
N LYS A 259 -17.57 -0.77 2.83
CA LYS A 259 -18.61 -1.70 3.28
C LYS A 259 -18.39 -3.08 2.66
N ILE A 260 -18.85 -4.11 3.36
CA ILE A 260 -18.64 -5.50 2.91
C ILE A 260 -19.31 -5.77 1.55
N ASP A 261 -20.46 -5.17 1.32
CA ASP A 261 -21.25 -5.35 0.09
C ASP A 261 -20.93 -4.30 -1.00
N ASP A 262 -19.94 -3.43 -0.75
CA ASP A 262 -19.56 -2.34 -1.66
C ASP A 262 -18.04 -2.22 -1.73
N LYS A 263 -17.38 -3.35 -2.01
CA LYS A 263 -15.93 -3.39 -2.20
C LYS A 263 -15.56 -2.88 -3.59
N PRO A 264 -14.47 -2.12 -3.74
CA PRO A 264 -14.01 -1.69 -5.06
C PRO A 264 -13.55 -2.88 -5.92
N ASP A 265 -13.55 -2.70 -7.24
CA ASP A 265 -12.93 -3.62 -8.19
C ASP A 265 -11.44 -3.28 -8.32
N ASP A 266 -10.56 -4.18 -7.86
CA ASP A 266 -9.12 -3.99 -7.91
C ASP A 266 -8.56 -3.92 -9.34
N ALA A 267 -9.21 -4.59 -10.30
CA ALA A 267 -8.83 -4.44 -11.70
C ALA A 267 -9.11 -3.02 -12.21
N LEU A 268 -10.23 -2.42 -11.79
CA LEU A 268 -10.51 -1.01 -12.07
C LEU A 268 -9.49 -0.08 -11.38
N LEU A 269 -9.17 -0.34 -10.10
CA LEU A 269 -8.19 0.47 -9.36
C LEU A 269 -6.80 0.45 -10.03
N LEU A 270 -6.40 -0.69 -10.59
CA LEU A 270 -5.15 -0.78 -11.32
C LEU A 270 -5.24 -0.11 -12.70
N ASP A 271 -6.37 -0.22 -13.39
CA ASP A 271 -6.61 0.42 -14.68
C ASP A 271 -6.57 1.95 -14.61
N LEU A 272 -6.93 2.54 -13.45
CA LEU A 272 -6.79 3.98 -13.22
C LEU A 272 -5.36 4.47 -13.44
N LEU A 273 -4.36 3.62 -13.21
CA LEU A 273 -2.96 3.99 -13.44
C LEU A 273 -2.67 4.28 -14.92
N ALA A 274 -3.38 3.63 -15.85
CA ALA A 274 -3.26 3.96 -17.27
C ALA A 274 -3.76 5.38 -17.60
N GLU A 275 -4.81 5.83 -16.89
CA GLU A 275 -5.31 7.19 -17.01
C GLU A 275 -4.42 8.21 -16.29
N TRP A 276 -3.90 7.87 -15.12
CA TRP A 276 -3.05 8.76 -14.32
C TRP A 276 -1.66 8.96 -14.91
N ALA A 277 -1.10 7.90 -15.49
CA ALA A 277 0.21 7.85 -16.13
C ALA A 277 0.09 7.21 -17.53
N PRO A 278 -0.32 7.97 -18.56
CA PRO A 278 -0.50 7.45 -19.93
C PRO A 278 0.79 6.91 -20.56
N ASP A 279 1.95 7.41 -20.15
CA ASP A 279 3.27 6.93 -20.58
C ASP A 279 3.60 5.58 -19.92
N GLU A 280 3.84 4.54 -20.72
CA GLU A 280 4.17 3.19 -20.26
C GLU A 280 5.49 3.17 -19.46
N ALA A 281 6.48 3.97 -19.81
CA ALA A 281 7.73 4.04 -19.08
C ALA A 281 7.53 4.60 -17.67
N ILE A 282 6.61 5.56 -17.49
CA ILE A 282 6.23 6.08 -16.17
C ILE A 282 5.49 5.01 -15.37
N ARG A 283 4.54 4.27 -15.98
CA ARG A 283 3.85 3.17 -15.29
C ARG A 283 4.82 2.08 -14.83
N ASN A 284 5.78 1.72 -15.69
CA ASN A 284 6.80 0.73 -15.34
C ASN A 284 7.68 1.22 -14.17
N ARG A 285 8.01 2.51 -14.12
CA ARG A 285 8.68 3.07 -12.93
C ARG A 285 7.83 2.92 -11.68
N ILE A 286 6.56 3.30 -11.72
CA ILE A 286 5.63 3.25 -10.57
C ILE A 286 5.40 1.81 -10.09
N LEU A 287 5.27 0.86 -11.01
CA LEU A 287 4.95 -0.53 -10.67
C LEU A 287 6.19 -1.40 -10.39
N VAL A 288 7.37 -1.06 -10.91
CA VAL A 288 8.55 -1.95 -10.84
C VAL A 288 9.77 -1.27 -10.23
N ASN A 289 10.26 -0.19 -10.85
CA ASN A 289 11.55 0.39 -10.46
C ASN A 289 11.48 1.12 -9.12
N ASN A 290 10.44 1.91 -8.92
CA ASN A 290 10.23 2.65 -7.67
C ASN A 290 10.02 1.72 -6.47
N PRO A 291 9.16 0.68 -6.53
CA PRO A 291 9.09 -0.33 -5.49
C PRO A 291 10.41 -1.02 -5.19
N SER A 292 11.20 -1.36 -6.23
CA SER A 292 12.53 -1.97 -6.04
C SER A 292 13.45 -1.07 -5.23
N ARG A 293 13.47 0.23 -5.55
CA ARG A 293 14.30 1.22 -4.86
C ARG A 293 13.81 1.48 -3.42
N LEU A 294 12.48 1.57 -3.22
CA LEU A 294 11.91 1.92 -1.92
C LEU A 294 11.97 0.76 -0.92
N TYR A 295 11.72 -0.47 -1.38
CA TYR A 295 11.60 -1.64 -0.51
C TYR A 295 12.76 -2.62 -0.61
N GLY A 296 13.71 -2.42 -1.53
CA GLY A 296 14.88 -3.28 -1.68
C GLY A 296 14.54 -4.68 -2.22
N PHE A 297 13.81 -4.71 -3.34
CA PHE A 297 13.56 -5.97 -4.08
C PHE A 297 14.71 -6.30 -5.00
#